data_d4a9e3e372e666bf250545299e20f3bb
#
_entry.id   d4a9e3e372e666bf250545299e20f3bb
#
_cell.length_a   1.000
_cell.length_b   1.000
_cell.length_c   1.000
_cell.angle_alpha   90.00
_cell.angle_beta   90.00
_cell.angle_gamma   90.00
#
_symmetry.space_group_name_H-M   'P 1'
#
loop_
_entity.id
_entity.type
_entity.pdbx_description
1 polymer ?
#
loop_
_entity_poly.entity_id
_entity_poly.type
_entity_poly.pdbx_seq_one_letter_code
_entity_poly.pdbx_strand_id
1 'polypeptide(L)'
;MTSTHDHAVRTFFEGTKDEHRVDTAGTWNTDDLYICRVTKTAASSQVGSCITAPVTAERYNFRSDGKPPKEMVFIQCVGSRCSDDRGKSYCSKICCMYTAKHAMLIRDKYPDVNVTVFYIDVRTPGKNFDEFYRRAVEQYGVNYIKGQVGKVIPQPNGKLLVQGSDLLDNKQILKEADMVVLAAAIEPNPGVRKIATMLTASIDTNNFLTEAHAKLRPVESPTAGIFLSGVCQGPKDIPETVAQAGAAAVKAIGLLAKDKLMTNPCTAKPDELLCNGCSTCANVCPYGAITYEEKEINDHGIRETRRVAQVNSALCQGCGACTVACPSGAMDLQGFSNRQIIAEVDAICR
;
A
#
# COMPACT_ATOMS: atom_id res chain seq x y z
N MET A 1 9.97 -0.90 0.88
CA MET A 1 9.09 0.14 0.33
C MET A 1 9.93 0.97 -0.62
N THR A 2 9.57 1.03 -1.86
CA THR A 2 10.18 1.95 -2.84
C THR A 2 9.23 3.11 -3.00
N SER A 3 9.71 4.34 -2.85
CA SER A 3 8.91 5.52 -3.13
C SER A 3 9.04 5.84 -4.62
N THR A 4 7.94 6.13 -5.30
CA THR A 4 7.95 6.58 -6.70
C THR A 4 8.29 8.06 -6.74
N HIS A 5 9.50 8.39 -6.43
CA HIS A 5 9.94 9.78 -6.45
C HIS A 5 10.16 10.33 -7.84
N ASP A 6 10.46 9.45 -8.80
CA ASP A 6 10.94 9.89 -10.10
C ASP A 6 9.93 10.79 -10.84
N HIS A 7 8.63 10.49 -10.76
CA HIS A 7 7.65 11.25 -11.55
C HIS A 7 7.22 12.56 -10.88
N ALA A 8 6.91 12.53 -9.58
CA ALA A 8 6.51 13.73 -8.85
C ALA A 8 7.66 14.73 -8.70
N VAL A 9 8.89 14.24 -8.51
CA VAL A 9 10.08 15.10 -8.41
C VAL A 9 10.45 15.67 -9.78
N ARG A 10 10.37 14.90 -10.86
CA ARG A 10 10.55 15.39 -12.23
C ARG A 10 9.63 16.55 -12.56
N THR A 11 8.36 16.48 -12.16
CA THR A 11 7.38 17.53 -12.43
C THR A 11 7.75 18.87 -11.76
N PHE A 12 8.37 18.85 -10.57
CA PHE A 12 8.85 20.06 -9.89
C PHE A 12 10.08 20.67 -10.55
N PHE A 13 10.86 19.87 -11.29
CA PHE A 13 12.14 20.28 -11.90
C PHE A 13 12.11 20.30 -13.43
N GLU A 14 10.98 19.96 -14.08
CA GLU A 14 10.82 20.05 -15.53
C GLU A 14 10.90 21.51 -15.99
N GLY A 15 11.96 21.80 -16.67
CA GLY A 15 12.27 23.14 -17.21
C GLY A 15 13.75 23.51 -17.12
N THR A 16 14.54 22.71 -16.42
CA THR A 16 16.00 22.81 -16.45
C THR A 16 16.56 21.71 -17.35
N LYS A 17 17.35 22.06 -18.36
CA LYS A 17 18.00 21.11 -19.31
C LYS A 17 19.03 20.18 -18.65
N ASP A 18 19.18 20.22 -17.34
CA ASP A 18 20.10 19.39 -16.57
C ASP A 18 19.31 18.30 -15.87
N GLU A 19 19.61 17.04 -16.18
CA GLU A 19 19.03 15.87 -15.53
C GLU A 19 19.34 15.85 -14.03
N HIS A 20 18.39 16.28 -13.23
CA HIS A 20 18.44 16.11 -11.78
C HIS A 20 17.84 14.75 -11.43
N ARG A 21 18.68 13.80 -11.12
CA ARG A 21 18.29 12.47 -10.67
C ARG A 21 18.21 12.46 -9.15
N VAL A 22 17.11 11.98 -8.59
CA VAL A 22 16.91 11.78 -7.15
C VAL A 22 17.10 10.30 -6.86
N ASP A 23 18.14 9.96 -6.10
CA ASP A 23 18.35 8.59 -5.67
C ASP A 23 17.52 8.29 -4.41
N THR A 24 16.62 7.30 -4.51
CA THR A 24 15.67 6.92 -3.47
C THR A 24 15.93 5.53 -2.89
N ALA A 25 17.17 5.06 -2.94
CA ALA A 25 17.53 3.77 -2.35
C ALA A 25 17.59 3.87 -0.82
N GLY A 26 16.51 3.47 -0.13
CA GLY A 26 16.48 3.37 1.32
C GLY A 26 15.27 2.58 1.84
N THR A 27 15.51 1.72 2.81
CA THR A 27 14.48 1.08 3.62
C THR A 27 13.94 2.06 4.65
N TRP A 28 12.62 2.21 4.73
CA TRP A 28 11.96 3.10 5.67
C TRP A 28 12.15 2.63 7.11
N ASN A 29 12.98 3.34 7.86
CA ASN A 29 12.91 3.34 9.31
C ASN A 29 12.29 4.68 9.72
N THR A 30 11.31 4.68 10.63
CA THR A 30 10.58 5.89 11.06
C THR A 30 11.47 6.91 11.78
N ASP A 31 12.67 6.53 12.12
CA ASP A 31 13.67 7.39 12.73
C ASP A 31 14.61 8.06 11.70
N ASP A 32 14.49 7.71 10.42
CA ASP A 32 15.32 8.28 9.37
C ASP A 32 14.73 9.59 8.83
N LEU A 33 15.53 10.62 8.85
CA LEU A 33 15.23 11.91 8.23
C LEU A 33 15.59 11.84 6.74
N TYR A 34 14.60 11.81 5.86
CA TYR A 34 14.81 11.86 4.41
C TYR A 34 15.00 13.30 3.97
N ILE A 35 16.23 13.67 3.64
CA ILE A 35 16.56 14.99 3.13
C ILE A 35 17.01 14.82 1.68
N CYS A 36 16.18 15.27 0.74
CA CYS A 36 16.55 15.36 -0.66
C CYS A 36 17.33 16.66 -0.88
N ARG A 37 18.58 16.54 -1.27
CA ARG A 37 19.39 17.68 -1.69
C ARG A 37 19.43 17.73 -3.21
N VAL A 38 19.00 18.85 -3.77
CA VAL A 38 19.21 19.18 -5.17
C VAL A 38 20.53 19.93 -5.28
N THR A 39 21.57 19.28 -5.82
CA THR A 39 22.85 19.94 -6.09
C THR A 39 23.10 19.94 -7.58
N LYS A 40 23.45 21.12 -8.11
CA LYS A 40 24.02 21.25 -9.45
C LYS A 40 25.51 20.87 -9.37
N THR A 41 25.88 19.69 -9.86
CA THR A 41 27.28 19.36 -10.11
C THR A 41 27.52 19.30 -11.61
N ALA A 42 28.25 20.29 -12.11
CA ALA A 42 28.90 20.15 -13.40
C ALA A 42 29.94 19.01 -13.30
N ALA A 43 29.84 18.02 -14.16
CA ALA A 43 30.86 17.01 -14.43
C ALA A 43 31.07 15.85 -13.42
N SER A 44 30.04 15.26 -12.87
CA SER A 44 30.12 13.84 -12.48
C SER A 44 28.71 13.24 -12.33
N SER A 45 28.58 12.00 -12.73
CA SER A 45 27.35 11.19 -12.70
C SER A 45 26.87 10.82 -11.28
N GLN A 46 27.14 11.65 -10.28
CA GLN A 46 26.65 11.49 -8.92
C GLN A 46 25.54 12.48 -8.65
N VAL A 47 24.42 11.98 -8.76
CA VAL A 47 23.13 12.53 -8.44
C VAL A 47 22.96 12.71 -6.95
N GLY A 48 22.23 13.75 -6.57
CA GLY A 48 22.00 14.14 -5.19
C GLY A 48 21.68 12.94 -4.30
N SER A 49 22.58 12.64 -3.38
CA SER A 49 22.38 11.60 -2.40
C SER A 49 21.22 11.96 -1.48
N CYS A 50 20.16 11.15 -1.51
CA CYS A 50 19.20 11.12 -0.43
C CYS A 50 19.93 10.50 0.76
N ILE A 51 20.25 11.28 1.77
CA ILE A 51 20.95 10.76 2.94
C ILE A 51 19.91 10.12 3.84
N THR A 52 19.81 8.80 3.76
CA THR A 52 19.18 7.99 4.79
C THR A 52 20.25 7.76 5.86
N ALA A 53 20.20 8.50 6.96
CA ALA A 53 21.01 8.20 8.11
C ALA A 53 20.11 7.91 9.31
N PRO A 54 20.37 6.84 10.08
CA PRO A 54 19.73 6.70 11.37
C PRO A 54 20.02 7.94 12.20
N VAL A 55 19.00 8.43 12.92
CA VAL A 55 19.05 9.63 13.75
C VAL A 55 19.95 9.35 14.96
N THR A 56 21.25 9.15 14.73
CA THR A 56 22.24 9.28 15.79
C THR A 56 22.76 10.71 15.79
N ALA A 57 22.83 11.32 16.95
CA ALA A 57 23.05 12.75 17.16
C ALA A 57 24.30 13.37 16.50
N GLU A 58 25.12 12.61 15.81
CA GLU A 58 26.43 13.03 15.31
C GLU A 58 26.54 13.28 13.79
N ARG A 59 25.53 12.98 12.97
CA ARG A 59 25.65 13.00 11.49
C ARG A 59 24.77 14.01 10.75
N TYR A 60 24.33 15.08 11.37
CA TYR A 60 23.57 16.13 10.69
C TYR A 60 24.45 17.20 10.05
N ASN A 61 25.30 16.80 9.10
CA ASN A 61 25.90 17.72 8.16
C ASN A 61 24.99 17.82 6.93
N PHE A 62 24.01 18.73 7.01
CA PHE A 62 22.96 18.85 6.02
C PHE A 62 23.41 19.49 4.70
N ARG A 63 24.49 20.25 4.70
CA ARG A 63 25.01 20.94 3.52
C ARG A 63 26.31 20.28 3.03
N SER A 64 26.63 20.48 1.74
CA SER A 64 27.90 19.99 1.17
C SER A 64 29.13 20.60 1.80
N ASP A 65 28.98 21.80 2.36
CA ASP A 65 30.03 22.54 3.06
C ASP A 65 30.12 22.19 4.56
N GLY A 66 29.34 21.20 5.00
CA GLY A 66 29.32 20.74 6.41
C GLY A 66 28.67 21.71 7.38
N LYS A 67 28.09 22.83 6.91
CA LYS A 67 27.43 23.82 7.77
C LYS A 67 25.95 23.50 7.94
N PRO A 68 25.35 23.82 9.10
CA PRO A 68 23.90 23.71 9.27
C PRO A 68 23.17 24.66 8.32
N PRO A 69 22.02 24.28 7.77
CA PRO A 69 21.18 25.18 6.98
C PRO A 69 20.64 26.29 7.88
N LYS A 70 20.38 27.46 7.34
CA LYS A 70 19.67 28.54 8.02
C LYS A 70 18.18 28.57 7.67
N GLU A 71 17.85 28.23 6.43
CA GLU A 71 16.49 28.23 5.90
C GLU A 71 16.15 26.84 5.36
N MET A 72 15.18 26.16 5.96
CA MET A 72 14.68 24.87 5.52
C MET A 72 13.22 24.94 5.14
N VAL A 73 12.87 24.31 4.03
CA VAL A 73 11.49 24.21 3.54
C VAL A 73 11.10 22.75 3.42
N PHE A 74 9.99 22.38 4.06
CA PHE A 74 9.33 21.10 3.87
C PHE A 74 8.14 21.27 2.94
N ILE A 75 8.00 20.36 1.98
CA ILE A 75 6.88 20.35 1.04
C ILE A 75 6.08 19.07 1.29
N GLN A 76 4.84 19.23 1.73
CA GLN A 76 3.92 18.12 2.02
C GLN A 76 3.26 17.58 0.75
N CYS A 77 2.76 16.34 0.84
CA CYS A 77 1.95 15.68 -0.19
C CYS A 77 2.64 15.52 -1.55
N VAL A 78 3.98 15.45 -1.60
CA VAL A 78 4.71 15.26 -2.86
C VAL A 78 4.39 13.88 -3.44
N GLY A 79 3.71 13.85 -4.60
CA GLY A 79 3.23 12.61 -5.23
C GLY A 79 2.03 11.96 -4.55
N SER A 80 1.42 12.61 -3.54
CA SER A 80 0.18 12.16 -2.89
C SER A 80 -0.93 13.17 -3.12
N ARG A 81 -2.20 12.70 -3.07
CA ARG A 81 -3.40 13.55 -3.18
C ARG A 81 -3.44 14.33 -4.51
N CYS A 82 -2.88 13.74 -5.55
CA CYS A 82 -2.93 14.28 -6.89
C CYS A 82 -4.28 13.99 -7.54
N SER A 83 -4.80 14.96 -8.28
CA SER A 83 -6.03 14.83 -9.08
C SER A 83 -5.76 14.29 -10.48
N ASP A 84 -4.50 14.12 -10.85
CA ASP A 84 -4.03 13.69 -12.15
C ASP A 84 -3.02 12.52 -12.04
N ASP A 85 -2.51 12.06 -13.18
CA ASP A 85 -1.61 10.90 -13.27
C ASP A 85 -0.18 11.16 -12.78
N ARG A 86 0.14 12.39 -12.33
CA ARG A 86 1.47 12.77 -11.84
C ARG A 86 1.79 12.20 -10.45
N GLY A 87 0.80 11.65 -9.78
CA GLY A 87 0.97 11.05 -8.45
C GLY A 87 -0.22 10.20 -8.04
N LYS A 88 -0.28 9.85 -6.77
CA LYS A 88 -1.36 9.03 -6.21
C LYS A 88 -2.49 9.89 -5.70
N SER A 89 -3.73 9.44 -5.92
CA SER A 89 -4.93 10.13 -5.43
C SER A 89 -5.11 10.05 -3.91
N TYR A 90 -4.51 9.06 -3.26
CA TYR A 90 -4.63 8.86 -1.81
C TYR A 90 -3.62 9.68 -1.00
N CYS A 91 -3.90 9.84 0.30
CA CYS A 91 -3.01 10.43 1.28
C CYS A 91 -2.07 9.35 1.85
N SER A 92 -0.77 9.67 1.95
CA SER A 92 0.23 8.79 2.58
C SER A 92 0.14 8.73 4.11
N LYS A 93 -0.80 9.47 4.73
CA LYS A 93 -1.21 9.44 6.13
C LYS A 93 -0.16 9.89 7.15
N ILE A 94 1.09 9.46 7.03
CA ILE A 94 2.13 9.66 8.06
C ILE A 94 2.98 10.91 7.87
N CYS A 95 2.95 11.53 6.67
CA CYS A 95 3.89 12.62 6.33
C CYS A 95 3.71 13.88 7.18
N CYS A 96 2.50 14.25 7.59
CA CYS A 96 2.29 15.40 8.46
C CYS A 96 2.95 15.20 9.83
N MET A 97 2.88 14.00 10.38
CA MET A 97 3.43 13.68 11.69
C MET A 97 4.96 13.57 11.69
N TYR A 98 5.54 12.87 10.70
CA TYR A 98 7.00 12.79 10.65
C TYR A 98 7.64 14.14 10.30
N THR A 99 6.99 14.99 9.49
CA THR A 99 7.48 16.33 9.21
C THR A 99 7.47 17.19 10.48
N ALA A 100 6.39 17.16 11.28
CA ALA A 100 6.35 17.85 12.57
C ALA A 100 7.48 17.37 13.48
N LYS A 101 7.69 16.05 13.59
CA LYS A 101 8.80 15.46 14.36
C LYS A 101 10.16 15.96 13.87
N HIS A 102 10.41 15.90 12.56
CA HIS A 102 11.69 16.32 11.99
C HIS A 102 11.93 17.82 12.17
N ALA A 103 10.91 18.64 11.97
CA ALA A 103 11.00 20.08 12.20
C ALA A 103 11.38 20.42 13.65
N MET A 104 10.76 19.75 14.63
CA MET A 104 11.10 19.93 16.03
C MET A 104 12.53 19.47 16.35
N LEU A 105 12.95 18.29 15.88
CA LEU A 105 14.32 17.78 16.08
C LEU A 105 15.38 18.70 15.48
N ILE A 106 15.10 19.34 14.32
CA ILE A 106 15.99 20.32 13.71
C ILE A 106 16.08 21.57 14.59
N ARG A 107 14.96 22.07 15.07
CA ARG A 107 14.90 23.25 15.97
C ARG A 107 15.56 23.00 17.32
N ASP A 108 15.43 21.79 17.87
CA ASP A 108 16.14 21.40 19.10
C ASP A 108 17.65 21.46 18.91
N LYS A 109 18.13 20.93 17.80
CA LYS A 109 19.57 20.83 17.55
C LYS A 109 20.18 22.15 17.04
N TYR A 110 19.42 22.90 16.25
CA TYR A 110 19.82 24.14 15.62
C TYR A 110 18.75 25.21 15.84
N PRO A 111 18.73 25.89 16.97
CA PRO A 111 17.68 26.87 17.33
C PRO A 111 17.55 28.03 16.35
N ASP A 112 18.65 28.38 15.64
CA ASP A 112 18.68 29.48 14.68
C ASP A 112 18.17 29.11 13.28
N VAL A 113 17.80 27.84 13.03
CA VAL A 113 17.28 27.39 11.73
C VAL A 113 15.83 27.77 11.60
N ASN A 114 15.47 28.50 10.55
CA ASN A 114 14.08 28.75 10.19
C ASN A 114 13.52 27.55 9.43
N VAL A 115 12.44 26.97 9.94
CA VAL A 115 11.75 25.86 9.31
C VAL A 115 10.38 26.30 8.82
N THR A 116 10.13 26.13 7.52
CA THR A 116 8.83 26.43 6.89
C THR A 116 8.26 25.17 6.28
N VAL A 117 6.98 24.91 6.50
CA VAL A 117 6.24 23.75 5.99
C VAL A 117 5.11 24.21 5.10
N PHE A 118 5.14 23.88 3.82
CA PHE A 118 4.00 24.06 2.92
C PHE A 118 3.08 22.86 3.00
N TYR A 119 1.79 23.09 3.22
CA TYR A 119 0.80 22.03 3.44
C TYR A 119 -0.55 22.35 2.79
N ILE A 120 -1.31 21.33 2.43
CA ILE A 120 -2.70 21.43 1.94
C ILE A 120 -3.65 21.45 3.12
N ASP A 121 -3.58 20.43 3.96
CA ASP A 121 -4.17 20.32 5.29
C ASP A 121 -3.26 19.46 6.17
N VAL A 122 -3.30 19.65 7.48
CA VAL A 122 -2.56 18.83 8.44
C VAL A 122 -3.46 17.70 8.89
N ARG A 123 -2.97 16.46 8.77
CA ARG A 123 -3.67 15.25 9.21
C ARG A 123 -2.94 14.63 10.38
N THR A 124 -3.63 14.59 11.51
CA THR A 124 -3.14 14.10 12.80
C THR A 124 -3.98 12.92 13.30
N PRO A 125 -4.00 11.77 12.58
CA PRO A 125 -4.91 10.67 12.87
C PRO A 125 -4.42 9.80 14.03
N GLY A 126 -4.50 10.29 15.25
CA GLY A 126 -4.09 9.54 16.44
C GLY A 126 -4.26 10.32 17.74
N LYS A 127 -4.22 9.61 18.86
CA LYS A 127 -4.31 10.21 20.19
C LYS A 127 -3.06 11.07 20.43
N ASN A 128 -3.25 12.31 20.84
CA ASN A 128 -2.22 13.33 21.11
C ASN A 128 -1.41 13.79 19.87
N PHE A 129 -1.85 13.44 18.66
CA PHE A 129 -1.14 13.84 17.43
C PHE A 129 -1.41 15.30 17.05
N ASP A 130 -2.59 15.82 17.37
CA ASP A 130 -2.90 17.25 17.18
C ASP A 130 -2.08 18.11 18.14
N GLU A 131 -1.99 17.72 19.38
CA GLU A 131 -1.15 18.39 20.39
C GLU A 131 0.33 18.36 20.01
N PHE A 132 0.78 17.25 19.41
CA PHE A 132 2.14 17.14 18.90
C PHE A 132 2.40 18.12 17.75
N TYR A 133 1.46 18.26 16.83
CA TYR A 133 1.54 19.25 15.76
C TYR A 133 1.52 20.68 16.32
N ARG A 134 0.60 21.01 17.25
CA ARG A 134 0.54 22.33 17.89
C ARG A 134 1.84 22.67 18.59
N ARG A 135 2.47 21.71 19.25
CA ARG A 135 3.77 21.91 19.88
C ARG A 135 4.85 22.31 18.87
N ALA A 136 4.87 21.73 17.67
CA ALA A 136 5.80 22.15 16.61
C ALA A 136 5.62 23.62 16.21
N VAL A 137 4.37 24.10 16.18
CA VAL A 137 4.07 25.50 15.86
C VAL A 137 4.36 26.43 17.03
N GLU A 138 3.79 26.13 18.21
CA GLU A 138 3.74 27.05 19.36
C GLU A 138 5.05 27.10 20.14
N GLN A 139 5.71 25.97 20.34
CA GLN A 139 6.93 25.87 21.16
C GLN A 139 8.20 25.94 20.32
N TYR A 140 8.17 25.31 19.12
CA TYR A 140 9.35 25.25 18.25
C TYR A 140 9.36 26.33 17.17
N GLY A 141 8.30 27.11 17.01
CA GLY A 141 8.21 28.20 16.06
C GLY A 141 8.32 27.75 14.60
N VAL A 142 7.85 26.54 14.30
CA VAL A 142 7.80 26.04 12.91
C VAL A 142 6.73 26.79 12.15
N ASN A 143 7.11 27.43 11.04
CA ASN A 143 6.19 28.19 10.21
C ASN A 143 5.43 27.30 9.25
N TYR A 144 4.11 27.24 9.40
CA TYR A 144 3.22 26.46 8.53
C TYR A 144 2.48 27.39 7.57
N ILE A 145 2.67 27.19 6.26
CA ILE A 145 2.03 27.95 5.19
C ILE A 145 1.02 27.04 4.49
N LYS A 146 -0.27 27.39 4.58
CA LYS A 146 -1.32 26.68 3.87
C LYS A 146 -1.28 27.03 2.40
N GLY A 147 -0.74 26.12 1.59
CA GLY A 147 -0.55 26.37 0.17
C GLY A 147 0.19 25.27 -0.53
N GLN A 148 0.48 25.50 -1.78
CA GLN A 148 1.21 24.56 -2.63
C GLN A 148 2.45 25.22 -3.22
N VAL A 149 3.50 24.41 -3.34
CA VAL A 149 4.72 24.80 -4.06
C VAL A 149 4.58 24.36 -5.51
N GLY A 150 4.70 25.31 -6.42
CA GLY A 150 4.65 25.06 -7.85
C GLY A 150 6.01 24.70 -8.45
N LYS A 151 7.09 25.33 -7.96
CA LYS A 151 8.46 25.09 -8.46
C LYS A 151 9.51 25.23 -7.37
N VAL A 152 10.60 24.49 -7.53
CA VAL A 152 11.85 24.67 -6.77
C VAL A 152 12.97 24.88 -7.78
N ILE A 153 13.62 26.05 -7.73
CA ILE A 153 14.58 26.49 -8.75
C ILE A 153 15.96 26.63 -8.11
N PRO A 154 16.97 25.86 -8.55
CA PRO A 154 18.34 26.05 -8.12
C PRO A 154 18.85 27.44 -8.49
N GLN A 155 19.53 28.11 -7.55
CA GLN A 155 20.14 29.42 -7.75
C GLN A 155 21.66 29.32 -7.92
N PRO A 156 22.31 30.30 -8.61
CA PRO A 156 23.76 30.31 -8.77
C PRO A 156 24.52 30.36 -7.45
N ASN A 157 23.94 30.91 -6.40
CA ASN A 157 24.51 31.00 -5.05
C ASN A 157 24.43 29.67 -4.26
N GLY A 158 23.97 28.56 -4.90
CA GLY A 158 23.82 27.25 -4.28
C GLY A 158 22.59 27.10 -3.40
N LYS A 159 21.74 28.12 -3.32
CA LYS A 159 20.42 28.03 -2.65
C LYS A 159 19.34 27.55 -3.61
N LEU A 160 18.18 27.28 -3.04
CA LEU A 160 16.97 26.87 -3.76
C LEU A 160 15.90 27.96 -3.61
N LEU A 161 15.37 28.45 -4.73
CA LEU A 161 14.21 29.34 -4.71
C LEU A 161 12.94 28.51 -4.79
N VAL A 162 12.16 28.54 -3.73
CA VAL A 162 10.86 27.87 -3.62
C VAL A 162 9.77 28.88 -4.02
N GLN A 163 9.05 28.55 -5.10
CA GLN A 163 7.89 29.31 -5.56
C GLN A 163 6.62 28.59 -5.13
N GLY A 164 5.86 29.22 -4.28
CA GLY A 164 4.61 28.70 -3.75
C GLY A 164 3.53 29.74 -3.65
N SER A 165 2.37 29.33 -3.16
CA SER A 165 1.25 30.21 -2.82
C SER A 165 0.88 30.04 -1.36
N ASP A 166 0.50 31.13 -0.71
CA ASP A 166 -0.23 31.15 0.54
C ASP A 166 -1.71 31.34 0.24
N LEU A 167 -2.50 30.32 0.52
CA LEU A 167 -3.94 30.33 0.25
C LEU A 167 -4.74 31.11 1.30
N LEU A 168 -4.18 31.34 2.49
CA LEU A 168 -4.85 32.13 3.52
C LEU A 168 -4.73 33.63 3.23
N ASP A 169 -3.52 34.06 2.86
CA ASP A 169 -3.23 35.45 2.53
C ASP A 169 -3.45 35.80 1.06
N ASN A 170 -3.76 34.78 0.23
CA ASN A 170 -3.89 34.89 -1.23
C ASN A 170 -2.67 35.57 -1.89
N LYS A 171 -1.48 35.14 -1.50
CA LYS A 171 -0.20 35.73 -1.97
C LYS A 171 0.68 34.68 -2.62
N GLN A 172 1.45 35.10 -3.61
CA GLN A 172 2.59 34.31 -4.07
C GLN A 172 3.76 34.46 -3.11
N ILE A 173 4.42 33.34 -2.82
CA ILE A 173 5.59 33.28 -1.96
C ILE A 173 6.80 32.88 -2.80
N LEU A 174 7.86 33.67 -2.68
CA LEU A 174 9.18 33.38 -3.18
C LEU A 174 10.10 33.26 -1.96
N LYS A 175 10.54 32.05 -1.63
CA LYS A 175 11.36 31.80 -0.46
C LYS A 175 12.68 31.15 -0.87
N GLU A 176 13.80 31.76 -0.51
CA GLU A 176 15.10 31.13 -0.61
C GLU A 176 15.25 30.11 0.51
N ALA A 177 15.76 28.95 0.18
CA ALA A 177 16.06 27.88 1.10
C ALA A 177 17.47 27.33 0.89
N ASP A 178 18.15 27.00 1.97
CA ASP A 178 19.40 26.25 1.92
C ASP A 178 19.13 24.77 1.65
N MET A 179 17.94 24.30 2.05
CA MET A 179 17.52 22.91 1.90
C MET A 179 16.00 22.79 1.74
N VAL A 180 15.59 21.91 0.83
CA VAL A 180 14.18 21.55 0.63
C VAL A 180 14.02 20.06 0.93
N VAL A 181 13.04 19.72 1.79
CA VAL A 181 12.68 18.36 2.18
C VAL A 181 11.34 18.01 1.56
N LEU A 182 11.28 16.94 0.82
CA LEU A 182 10.08 16.46 0.15
C LEU A 182 9.39 15.36 0.98
N ALA A 183 8.17 15.62 1.43
CA ALA A 183 7.33 14.63 2.08
C ALA A 183 6.62 13.76 1.04
N ALA A 184 7.34 12.74 0.59
CA ALA A 184 6.96 11.93 -0.55
C ALA A 184 5.88 10.89 -0.27
N ALA A 185 5.18 10.47 -1.33
CA ALA A 185 4.15 9.46 -1.29
C ALA A 185 4.67 8.08 -0.87
N ILE A 186 3.86 7.37 -0.09
CA ILE A 186 4.07 5.95 0.20
C ILE A 186 3.36 5.13 -0.88
N GLU A 187 4.09 4.23 -1.50
CA GLU A 187 3.57 3.33 -2.51
C GLU A 187 3.79 1.86 -2.15
N PRO A 188 2.93 0.96 -2.65
CA PRO A 188 3.16 -0.46 -2.50
C PRO A 188 4.44 -0.88 -3.24
N ASN A 189 5.13 -1.89 -2.69
CA ASN A 189 6.30 -2.47 -3.36
C ASN A 189 5.90 -3.01 -4.75
N PRO A 190 6.68 -2.79 -5.81
CA PRO A 190 6.40 -3.32 -7.15
C PRO A 190 6.17 -4.84 -7.19
N GLY A 191 6.78 -5.60 -6.26
CA GLY A 191 6.59 -7.04 -6.12
C GLY A 191 5.23 -7.47 -5.58
N VAL A 192 4.41 -6.57 -5.02
CA VAL A 192 3.11 -6.93 -4.41
C VAL A 192 2.19 -7.60 -5.43
N ARG A 193 2.12 -7.09 -6.66
CA ARG A 193 1.29 -7.70 -7.71
C ARG A 193 1.69 -9.14 -7.99
N LYS A 194 2.98 -9.45 -8.04
CA LYS A 194 3.48 -10.82 -8.26
C LYS A 194 3.10 -11.72 -7.09
N ILE A 195 3.29 -11.27 -5.85
CA ILE A 195 2.90 -12.02 -4.65
C ILE A 195 1.39 -12.23 -4.60
N ALA A 196 0.60 -11.21 -4.89
CA ALA A 196 -0.85 -11.30 -4.93
C ALA A 196 -1.33 -12.35 -5.94
N THR A 197 -0.75 -12.38 -7.14
CA THR A 197 -1.05 -13.40 -8.15
C THR A 197 -0.69 -14.80 -7.66
N MET A 198 0.50 -14.99 -7.05
CA MET A 198 0.95 -16.29 -6.53
C MET A 198 0.06 -16.81 -5.40
N LEU A 199 -0.46 -15.93 -4.56
CA LEU A 199 -1.30 -16.25 -3.42
C LEU A 199 -2.80 -16.18 -3.74
N THR A 200 -3.18 -15.83 -4.96
CA THR A 200 -4.58 -15.56 -5.35
C THR A 200 -5.23 -14.52 -4.42
N ALA A 201 -4.44 -13.54 -3.97
CA ALA A 201 -4.88 -12.46 -3.10
C ALA A 201 -5.34 -11.25 -3.95
N SER A 202 -6.40 -10.59 -3.50
CA SER A 202 -6.92 -9.39 -4.19
C SER A 202 -6.07 -8.15 -3.89
N ILE A 203 -5.97 -7.27 -4.88
CA ILE A 203 -5.35 -5.95 -4.77
C ILE A 203 -6.35 -4.86 -5.18
N ASP A 204 -6.18 -3.67 -4.61
CA ASP A 204 -6.96 -2.49 -4.99
C ASP A 204 -6.41 -1.80 -6.25
N THR A 205 -7.06 -0.73 -6.67
CA THR A 205 -6.65 0.09 -7.83
C THR A 205 -5.27 0.74 -7.64
N ASN A 206 -4.79 0.86 -6.41
CA ASN A 206 -3.49 1.42 -6.06
C ASN A 206 -2.42 0.34 -5.85
N ASN A 207 -2.75 -0.94 -6.10
CA ASN A 207 -1.91 -2.12 -5.89
C ASN A 207 -1.59 -2.43 -4.41
N PHE A 208 -2.40 -2.01 -3.46
CA PHE A 208 -2.37 -2.54 -2.10
C PHE A 208 -3.22 -3.81 -1.99
N LEU A 209 -2.84 -4.73 -1.09
CA LEU A 209 -3.66 -5.90 -0.79
C LEU A 209 -4.95 -5.47 -0.11
N THR A 210 -6.08 -6.06 -0.52
CA THR A 210 -7.39 -5.73 0.02
C THR A 210 -7.83 -6.72 1.10
N GLU A 211 -8.47 -6.18 2.13
CA GLU A 211 -9.13 -6.96 3.17
C GLU A 211 -10.45 -7.56 2.67
N ALA A 212 -10.86 -8.64 3.33
CA ALA A 212 -12.15 -9.30 3.04
C ALA A 212 -13.35 -8.41 3.38
N HIS A 213 -13.25 -7.57 4.41
CA HIS A 213 -14.24 -6.58 4.77
C HIS A 213 -13.63 -5.52 5.69
N ALA A 214 -13.72 -4.25 5.31
CA ALA A 214 -13.06 -3.14 6.00
C ALA A 214 -13.40 -3.01 7.50
N LYS A 215 -14.62 -3.37 7.91
CA LYS A 215 -15.09 -3.26 9.31
C LYS A 215 -15.08 -4.60 10.06
N LEU A 216 -15.51 -5.68 9.41
CA LEU A 216 -15.74 -6.97 10.07
C LEU A 216 -14.55 -7.92 9.97
N ARG A 217 -13.74 -7.80 8.91
CA ARG A 217 -12.59 -8.67 8.64
C ARG A 217 -11.40 -7.83 8.12
N PRO A 218 -10.90 -6.86 8.91
CA PRO A 218 -9.95 -5.85 8.44
C PRO A 218 -8.51 -6.37 8.30
N VAL A 219 -8.21 -7.55 8.84
CA VAL A 219 -6.88 -8.18 8.79
C VAL A 219 -6.85 -9.49 8.01
N GLU A 220 -7.96 -9.89 7.44
CA GLU A 220 -8.07 -11.11 6.64
C GLU A 220 -8.23 -10.71 5.17
N SER A 221 -7.53 -11.38 4.27
CA SER A 221 -7.78 -11.22 2.84
C SER A 221 -9.06 -11.95 2.42
N PRO A 222 -9.63 -11.70 1.22
CA PRO A 222 -10.72 -12.52 0.68
C PRO A 222 -10.33 -14.00 0.55
N THR A 223 -9.05 -14.29 0.33
CA THR A 223 -8.53 -15.65 0.26
C THR A 223 -8.24 -16.18 1.67
N ALA A 224 -8.84 -17.32 2.00
CA ALA A 224 -8.70 -17.95 3.32
C ALA A 224 -7.23 -18.28 3.64
N GLY A 225 -6.83 -18.07 4.90
CA GLY A 225 -5.47 -18.37 5.39
C GLY A 225 -4.44 -17.28 5.13
N ILE A 226 -4.82 -16.18 4.48
CA ILE A 226 -3.96 -15.02 4.24
C ILE A 226 -4.39 -13.86 5.13
N PHE A 227 -3.46 -13.39 5.95
CA PHE A 227 -3.68 -12.29 6.88
C PHE A 227 -2.83 -11.08 6.49
N LEU A 228 -3.40 -9.90 6.65
CA LEU A 228 -2.79 -8.64 6.25
C LEU A 228 -2.27 -7.88 7.46
N SER A 229 -1.07 -7.33 7.35
CA SER A 229 -0.47 -6.51 8.38
C SER A 229 0.39 -5.39 7.81
N GLY A 230 0.23 -4.19 8.34
CA GLY A 230 1.04 -3.03 7.99
C GLY A 230 0.74 -2.45 6.61
N VAL A 231 1.76 -1.87 6.00
CA VAL A 231 1.65 -1.06 4.78
C VAL A 231 1.28 -1.86 3.53
N CYS A 232 1.29 -3.18 3.58
CA CYS A 232 0.82 -4.00 2.45
C CYS A 232 -0.66 -3.73 2.08
N GLN A 233 -1.48 -3.28 3.03
CA GLN A 233 -2.88 -2.94 2.84
C GLN A 233 -3.11 -1.44 2.55
N GLY A 234 -2.17 -0.58 2.91
CA GLY A 234 -2.26 0.86 2.74
C GLY A 234 -1.33 1.61 3.69
N PRO A 235 -1.13 2.92 3.49
CA PRO A 235 -0.28 3.72 4.36
C PRO A 235 -0.74 3.66 5.83
N LYS A 236 0.19 3.35 6.73
CA LYS A 236 -0.03 3.21 8.18
C LYS A 236 1.18 3.71 8.96
N ASP A 237 0.92 4.20 10.16
CA ASP A 237 1.97 4.48 11.14
C ASP A 237 2.41 3.21 11.90
N ILE A 238 3.39 3.34 12.78
CA ILE A 238 3.91 2.21 13.56
C ILE A 238 2.87 1.68 14.56
N PRO A 239 2.22 2.52 15.40
CA PRO A 239 1.17 2.05 16.30
C PRO A 239 0.07 1.26 15.61
N GLU A 240 -0.42 1.74 14.48
CA GLU A 240 -1.43 1.04 13.67
C GLU A 240 -0.90 -0.27 13.10
N THR A 241 0.35 -0.27 12.62
CA THR A 241 0.99 -1.48 12.11
C THR A 241 1.13 -2.55 13.18
N VAL A 242 1.55 -2.16 14.39
CA VAL A 242 1.69 -3.09 15.54
C VAL A 242 0.32 -3.62 15.99
N ALA A 243 -0.68 -2.76 16.07
CA ALA A 243 -2.05 -3.18 16.42
C ALA A 243 -2.61 -4.16 15.38
N GLN A 244 -2.41 -3.87 14.10
CA GLN A 244 -2.84 -4.74 13.01
C GLN A 244 -2.08 -6.07 12.99
N ALA A 245 -0.78 -6.06 13.26
CA ALA A 245 0.03 -7.28 13.37
C ALA A 245 -0.47 -8.18 14.51
N GLY A 246 -0.80 -7.60 15.67
CA GLY A 246 -1.43 -8.33 16.77
C GLY A 246 -2.76 -8.95 16.38
N ALA A 247 -3.62 -8.20 15.71
CA ALA A 247 -4.91 -8.69 15.24
C ALA A 247 -4.74 -9.83 14.20
N ALA A 248 -3.82 -9.69 13.25
CA ALA A 248 -3.52 -10.72 12.26
C ALA A 248 -2.97 -12.00 12.91
N ALA A 249 -2.08 -11.86 13.91
CA ALA A 249 -1.54 -12.99 14.68
C ALA A 249 -2.65 -13.73 15.44
N VAL A 250 -3.56 -13.02 16.11
CA VAL A 250 -4.69 -13.64 16.82
C VAL A 250 -5.60 -14.39 15.85
N LYS A 251 -5.86 -13.85 14.66
CA LYS A 251 -6.66 -14.53 13.64
C LYS A 251 -5.94 -15.79 13.12
N ALA A 252 -4.63 -15.73 12.91
CA ALA A 252 -3.84 -16.90 12.51
C ALA A 252 -3.84 -17.98 13.61
N ILE A 253 -3.65 -17.60 14.88
CA ILE A 253 -3.73 -18.53 16.02
C ILE A 253 -5.12 -19.16 16.11
N GLY A 254 -6.18 -18.36 15.96
CA GLY A 254 -7.57 -18.87 15.98
C GLY A 254 -7.87 -19.89 14.89
N LEU A 255 -7.12 -19.85 13.77
CA LEU A 255 -7.18 -20.87 12.72
C LEU A 255 -6.35 -22.11 13.10
N LEU A 256 -5.10 -21.91 13.54
CA LEU A 256 -4.12 -22.96 13.78
C LEU A 256 -4.32 -23.73 15.09
N ALA A 257 -5.00 -23.13 16.08
CA ALA A 257 -5.27 -23.76 17.38
C ALA A 257 -6.38 -24.80 17.35
N LYS A 258 -7.02 -25.02 16.20
CA LYS A 258 -8.09 -26.01 16.04
C LYS A 258 -7.52 -27.34 15.57
N ASP A 259 -7.91 -28.43 16.20
CA ASP A 259 -7.55 -29.78 15.77
C ASP A 259 -8.08 -30.12 14.37
N LYS A 260 -9.21 -29.52 13.99
CA LYS A 260 -9.84 -29.68 12.68
C LYS A 260 -10.33 -28.33 12.15
N LEU A 261 -10.05 -28.07 10.89
CA LEU A 261 -10.63 -26.91 10.20
C LEU A 261 -12.00 -27.29 9.63
N MET A 262 -12.98 -26.47 9.94
CA MET A 262 -14.30 -26.57 9.31
C MET A 262 -14.19 -25.93 7.91
N THR A 263 -14.32 -26.74 6.88
CA THR A 263 -14.42 -26.25 5.50
C THR A 263 -15.83 -25.75 5.23
N ASN A 264 -15.98 -24.84 4.28
CA ASN A 264 -17.30 -24.41 3.82
C ASN A 264 -18.00 -25.65 3.22
N PRO A 265 -19.23 -26.00 3.66
CA PRO A 265 -19.96 -27.13 3.11
C PRO A 265 -20.38 -26.93 1.65
N CYS A 266 -20.44 -25.67 1.18
CA CYS A 266 -20.77 -25.34 -0.21
C CYS A 266 -19.60 -25.57 -1.17
N THR A 267 -19.10 -26.81 -1.24
CA THR A 267 -18.03 -27.19 -2.16
C THR A 267 -18.59 -27.81 -3.44
N ALA A 268 -17.84 -27.70 -4.52
CA ALA A 268 -18.20 -28.37 -5.78
C ALA A 268 -18.13 -29.89 -5.60
N LYS A 269 -19.07 -30.60 -6.22
CA LYS A 269 -19.11 -32.05 -6.26
C LYS A 269 -19.45 -32.53 -7.67
N PRO A 270 -18.59 -33.37 -8.28
CA PRO A 270 -18.90 -33.96 -9.57
C PRO A 270 -19.88 -35.12 -9.41
N ASP A 271 -20.78 -35.27 -10.38
CA ASP A 271 -21.50 -36.50 -10.64
C ASP A 271 -20.59 -37.36 -11.54
N GLU A 272 -20.12 -38.50 -11.02
CA GLU A 272 -19.17 -39.36 -11.69
C GLU A 272 -19.79 -40.02 -12.94
N LEU A 273 -21.10 -40.27 -12.94
CA LEU A 273 -21.79 -40.83 -14.09
C LEU A 273 -21.88 -39.86 -15.29
N LEU A 274 -22.03 -38.58 -15.00
CA LEU A 274 -22.13 -37.54 -16.03
C LEU A 274 -20.77 -36.95 -16.41
N CYS A 275 -19.71 -37.25 -15.66
CA CYS A 275 -18.39 -36.65 -15.87
C CYS A 275 -17.67 -37.28 -17.06
N ASN A 276 -17.32 -36.42 -18.06
CA ASN A 276 -16.61 -36.86 -19.28
C ASN A 276 -15.07 -36.69 -19.16
N GLY A 277 -14.51 -36.29 -18.01
CA GLY A 277 -13.07 -36.09 -17.83
C GLY A 277 -12.43 -35.01 -18.71
N CYS A 278 -13.21 -34.06 -19.22
CA CYS A 278 -12.79 -33.09 -20.23
C CYS A 278 -11.84 -31.97 -19.75
N SER A 279 -11.55 -31.90 -18.46
CA SER A 279 -10.65 -30.94 -17.82
C SER A 279 -11.10 -29.47 -17.78
N THR A 280 -12.26 -29.13 -18.32
CA THR A 280 -12.75 -27.74 -18.36
C THR A 280 -12.90 -27.15 -16.95
N CYS A 281 -13.45 -27.91 -16.00
CA CYS A 281 -13.65 -27.46 -14.61
C CYS A 281 -12.33 -27.18 -13.87
N ALA A 282 -11.25 -27.93 -14.12
CA ALA A 282 -9.94 -27.67 -13.53
C ALA A 282 -9.29 -26.41 -14.14
N ASN A 283 -9.44 -26.21 -15.45
CA ASN A 283 -8.85 -25.07 -16.15
C ASN A 283 -9.44 -23.73 -15.70
N VAL A 284 -10.73 -23.71 -15.31
CA VAL A 284 -11.39 -22.49 -14.81
C VAL A 284 -11.29 -22.31 -13.29
N CYS A 285 -10.76 -23.29 -12.55
CA CYS A 285 -10.67 -23.23 -11.10
C CYS A 285 -9.51 -22.32 -10.66
N PRO A 286 -9.78 -21.12 -10.08
CA PRO A 286 -8.72 -20.21 -9.65
C PRO A 286 -7.94 -20.71 -8.44
N TYR A 287 -8.48 -21.73 -7.73
CA TYR A 287 -7.90 -22.28 -6.50
C TYR A 287 -7.13 -23.58 -6.71
N GLY A 288 -7.10 -24.11 -7.94
CA GLY A 288 -6.46 -25.40 -8.23
C GLY A 288 -7.06 -26.57 -7.43
N ALA A 289 -8.35 -26.47 -7.07
CA ALA A 289 -9.03 -27.41 -6.20
C ALA A 289 -9.49 -28.70 -6.92
N ILE A 290 -9.32 -28.81 -8.23
CA ILE A 290 -9.85 -29.92 -9.03
C ILE A 290 -8.73 -30.69 -9.69
N THR A 291 -8.68 -31.98 -9.38
CA THR A 291 -7.78 -32.97 -9.97
C THR A 291 -8.60 -34.02 -10.68
N TYR A 292 -7.95 -35.04 -11.23
CA TYR A 292 -8.59 -36.15 -11.93
C TYR A 292 -8.04 -37.48 -11.41
N GLU A 293 -8.93 -38.45 -11.31
CA GLU A 293 -8.55 -39.81 -11.03
C GLU A 293 -9.29 -40.78 -11.98
N GLU A 294 -8.71 -41.94 -12.22
CA GLU A 294 -9.35 -43.02 -12.94
C GLU A 294 -10.17 -43.84 -11.95
N LYS A 295 -11.46 -43.98 -12.22
CA LYS A 295 -12.39 -44.77 -11.39
C LYS A 295 -13.13 -45.80 -12.23
N GLU A 296 -13.34 -46.97 -11.65
CA GLU A 296 -14.29 -47.93 -12.19
C GLU A 296 -15.72 -47.46 -11.91
N ILE A 297 -16.46 -47.20 -12.97
CA ILE A 297 -17.84 -46.77 -12.90
C ILE A 297 -18.73 -47.87 -13.45
N ASN A 298 -19.81 -48.18 -12.72
CA ASN A 298 -20.83 -49.09 -13.18
C ASN A 298 -22.02 -48.27 -13.69
N ASP A 299 -22.12 -48.17 -15.00
CA ASP A 299 -23.24 -47.47 -15.66
C ASP A 299 -24.19 -48.53 -16.23
N HIS A 300 -25.35 -48.66 -15.63
CA HIS A 300 -26.40 -49.62 -16.02
C HIS A 300 -25.90 -51.06 -16.20
N GLY A 301 -24.94 -51.54 -15.38
CA GLY A 301 -24.40 -52.88 -15.43
C GLY A 301 -23.13 -53.03 -16.31
N ILE A 302 -22.73 -51.97 -17.02
CA ILE A 302 -21.49 -51.93 -17.78
C ILE A 302 -20.42 -51.34 -16.87
N ARG A 303 -19.34 -52.08 -16.63
CA ARG A 303 -18.17 -51.59 -15.89
C ARG A 303 -17.15 -51.02 -16.86
N GLU A 304 -16.80 -49.80 -16.67
CA GLU A 304 -15.75 -49.12 -17.45
C GLU A 304 -14.89 -48.23 -16.55
N THR A 305 -13.61 -48.10 -16.91
CA THR A 305 -12.70 -47.17 -16.25
C THR A 305 -12.84 -45.82 -16.93
N ARG A 306 -13.30 -44.80 -16.18
CA ARG A 306 -13.40 -43.44 -16.66
C ARG A 306 -12.51 -42.51 -15.85
N ARG A 307 -11.93 -41.53 -16.52
CA ARG A 307 -11.27 -40.38 -15.88
C ARG A 307 -12.33 -39.40 -15.39
N VAL A 308 -12.42 -39.19 -14.09
CA VAL A 308 -13.42 -38.30 -13.47
C VAL A 308 -12.74 -37.18 -12.69
N ALA A 309 -13.43 -36.05 -12.58
CA ALA A 309 -12.97 -34.94 -11.77
C ALA A 309 -13.10 -35.28 -10.29
N GLN A 310 -12.09 -34.91 -9.50
CA GLN A 310 -12.09 -34.97 -8.04
C GLN A 310 -11.86 -33.61 -7.45
N VAL A 311 -12.71 -33.21 -6.52
CA VAL A 311 -12.62 -31.91 -5.86
C VAL A 311 -11.98 -32.06 -4.49
N ASN A 312 -10.90 -31.33 -4.26
CA ASN A 312 -10.34 -31.16 -2.93
C ASN A 312 -11.19 -30.14 -2.16
N SER A 313 -12.01 -30.60 -1.23
CA SER A 313 -12.91 -29.77 -0.44
C SER A 313 -12.18 -28.75 0.45
N ALA A 314 -10.91 -29.00 0.81
CA ALA A 314 -10.11 -28.06 1.59
C ALA A 314 -9.65 -26.85 0.77
N LEU A 315 -9.47 -27.02 -0.53
CA LEU A 315 -9.08 -25.94 -1.45
C LEU A 315 -10.27 -25.26 -2.12
N CYS A 316 -11.41 -25.95 -2.24
CA CYS A 316 -12.59 -25.42 -2.89
C CYS A 316 -13.22 -24.29 -2.08
N GLN A 317 -13.41 -23.12 -2.71
CA GLN A 317 -14.05 -21.97 -2.10
C GLN A 317 -15.54 -21.80 -2.48
N GLY A 318 -16.14 -22.79 -3.13
CA GLY A 318 -17.55 -22.73 -3.50
C GLY A 318 -17.94 -21.63 -4.49
N CYS A 319 -17.02 -21.13 -5.30
CA CYS A 319 -17.26 -19.98 -6.18
C CYS A 319 -18.18 -20.26 -7.38
N GLY A 320 -18.46 -21.54 -7.69
CA GLY A 320 -19.38 -21.94 -8.77
C GLY A 320 -18.82 -21.87 -10.19
N ALA A 321 -17.60 -21.37 -10.43
CA ALA A 321 -17.05 -21.23 -11.79
C ALA A 321 -17.02 -22.56 -12.56
N CYS A 322 -16.73 -23.67 -11.88
CA CYS A 322 -16.70 -25.02 -12.46
C CYS A 322 -18.08 -25.56 -12.83
N THR A 323 -19.15 -25.16 -12.14
CA THR A 323 -20.53 -25.59 -12.44
C THR A 323 -21.02 -24.95 -13.73
N VAL A 324 -20.75 -23.65 -13.91
CA VAL A 324 -21.10 -22.91 -15.14
C VAL A 324 -20.30 -23.41 -16.34
N ALA A 325 -19.02 -23.76 -16.15
CA ALA A 325 -18.13 -24.20 -17.21
C ALA A 325 -18.28 -25.66 -17.61
N CYS A 326 -19.02 -26.48 -16.85
CA CYS A 326 -19.16 -27.92 -17.12
C CYS A 326 -20.10 -28.20 -18.30
N PRO A 327 -19.60 -28.71 -19.46
CA PRO A 327 -20.45 -28.91 -20.63
C PRO A 327 -21.44 -30.08 -20.50
N SER A 328 -21.14 -31.05 -19.61
CA SER A 328 -22.02 -32.20 -19.33
C SER A 328 -22.97 -31.95 -18.16
N GLY A 329 -22.87 -30.81 -17.46
CA GLY A 329 -23.65 -30.55 -16.25
C GLY A 329 -23.29 -31.45 -15.06
N ALA A 330 -22.18 -32.17 -15.14
CA ALA A 330 -21.74 -33.08 -14.09
C ALA A 330 -21.28 -32.41 -12.81
N MET A 331 -20.93 -31.13 -12.86
CA MET A 331 -20.41 -30.40 -11.70
C MET A 331 -21.52 -29.59 -11.03
N ASP A 332 -21.74 -29.82 -9.75
CA ASP A 332 -22.75 -29.10 -8.96
C ASP A 332 -22.13 -28.56 -7.65
N LEU A 333 -22.79 -27.58 -7.01
CA LEU A 333 -22.41 -27.08 -5.69
C LEU A 333 -23.27 -27.73 -4.60
N GLN A 334 -22.62 -28.27 -3.57
CA GLN A 334 -23.32 -28.75 -2.40
C GLN A 334 -24.03 -27.58 -1.70
N GLY A 335 -25.28 -27.80 -1.29
CA GLY A 335 -26.09 -26.76 -0.65
C GLY A 335 -26.90 -25.90 -1.61
N PHE A 336 -26.64 -25.95 -2.93
CA PHE A 336 -27.31 -25.15 -3.95
C PHE A 336 -27.90 -25.98 -5.10
N SER A 337 -28.19 -27.25 -4.86
CA SER A 337 -28.89 -28.06 -5.87
C SER A 337 -30.30 -27.52 -6.13
N ASN A 338 -30.79 -27.66 -7.37
CA ASN A 338 -32.15 -27.23 -7.73
C ASN A 338 -33.21 -27.76 -6.77
N ARG A 339 -33.05 -29.00 -6.29
CA ARG A 339 -33.98 -29.62 -5.33
C ARG A 339 -33.99 -28.89 -3.97
N GLN A 340 -32.80 -28.45 -3.51
CA GLN A 340 -32.67 -27.70 -2.25
C GLN A 340 -33.26 -26.32 -2.40
N ILE A 341 -32.96 -25.60 -3.47
CA ILE A 341 -33.51 -24.27 -3.75
C ILE A 341 -35.04 -24.31 -3.86
N ILE A 342 -35.60 -25.29 -4.57
CA ILE A 342 -37.06 -25.45 -4.69
C ILE A 342 -37.67 -25.75 -3.34
N ALA A 343 -37.06 -26.59 -2.50
CA ALA A 343 -37.54 -26.89 -1.16
C ALA A 343 -37.57 -25.66 -0.23
N GLU A 344 -36.57 -24.75 -0.35
CA GLU A 344 -36.54 -23.49 0.37
C GLU A 344 -37.68 -22.56 -0.10
N VAL A 345 -37.90 -22.44 -1.41
CA VAL A 345 -38.98 -21.67 -2.00
C VAL A 345 -40.34 -22.21 -1.52
N ASP A 346 -40.52 -23.52 -1.57
CA ASP A 346 -41.76 -24.16 -1.08
C ASP A 346 -42.02 -23.91 0.42
N ALA A 347 -40.93 -23.89 1.21
CA ALA A 347 -41.04 -23.60 2.66
C ALA A 347 -41.42 -22.14 2.94
N ILE A 348 -40.98 -21.18 2.12
CA ILE A 348 -41.30 -19.76 2.25
C ILE A 348 -42.74 -19.49 1.80
N CYS A 349 -43.27 -20.26 0.83
CA CYS A 349 -44.60 -20.09 0.28
C CYS A 349 -45.70 -20.79 1.10
N ARG A 350 -45.35 -21.53 2.14
CA ARG A 350 -46.27 -22.14 3.12
C ARG A 350 -46.48 -21.25 4.35
#